data_77e5e5efff369709d4cb1b593d418ff6
#
_entry.id   77e5e5efff369709d4cb1b593d418ff6
#
_cell.length_a   1.000
_cell.length_b   1.000
_cell.length_c   1.000
_cell.angle_alpha   90.00
_cell.angle_beta   90.00
_cell.angle_gamma   90.00
#
_symmetry.space_group_name_H-M   'P 1'
#
loop_
_entity.id
_entity.type
_entity.pdbx_description
1 polymer ?
#
loop_
_entity_poly.entity_id
_entity_poly.type
_entity_poly.pdbx_seq_one_letter_code
_entity_poly.pdbx_strand_id
1 'polypeptide(L)'
;KIRVSVEMTDLSKESILFSNIYDFDETKDIFDLQDEIALSILQATRITSKFARPELASNDPELYKMHIKAQSLFTKNTRVSNKEAENLWKKALEKEPQNYRFMNSLGWVYWQKIVLRISENAKEDIQLGLKLAKEVLSIRPTHAPALSLELSLELMMGNHNEACKKVEKIFQHSVTIFDTALGAAGAQNCGDLKSAI
;
A
#
# COMPACT_ATOMS: atom_id res chain seq x y z
N LYS A 1 34.53 4.39 -1.42
CA LYS A 1 33.87 3.07 -1.19
C LYS A 1 33.40 3.00 0.25
N ILE A 2 32.12 2.77 0.44
CA ILE A 2 31.51 2.56 1.76
C ILE A 2 31.21 1.06 1.90
N ARG A 3 31.54 0.48 3.05
CA ARG A 3 31.17 -0.89 3.38
C ARG A 3 30.16 -0.88 4.50
N VAL A 4 29.01 -1.50 4.29
CA VAL A 4 27.94 -1.62 5.26
C VAL A 4 27.81 -3.08 5.68
N SER A 5 27.99 -3.37 6.98
CA SER A 5 27.72 -4.69 7.55
C SER A 5 26.36 -4.65 8.25
N VAL A 6 25.50 -5.59 7.92
CA VAL A 6 24.15 -5.72 8.50
C VAL A 6 24.04 -7.10 9.14
N GLU A 7 23.70 -7.13 10.43
CA GLU A 7 23.45 -8.35 11.17
C GLU A 7 22.12 -8.26 11.90
N MET A 8 21.38 -9.35 11.92
CA MET A 8 20.13 -9.48 12.65
C MET A 8 20.16 -10.75 13.48
N THR A 9 19.92 -10.61 14.77
CA THR A 9 19.97 -11.70 15.75
C THR A 9 18.59 -11.92 16.38
N ASP A 10 18.20 -13.19 16.50
CA ASP A 10 17.05 -13.60 17.34
C ASP A 10 17.50 -13.64 18.80
N LEU A 11 17.06 -12.65 19.56
CA LEU A 11 17.42 -12.51 20.98
C LEU A 11 16.82 -13.64 21.85
N SER A 12 15.75 -14.28 21.39
CA SER A 12 15.12 -15.38 22.14
C SER A 12 15.86 -16.71 21.98
N LYS A 13 16.60 -16.85 20.87
CA LYS A 13 17.34 -18.06 20.51
C LYS A 13 18.85 -17.86 20.49
N GLU A 14 19.29 -16.63 20.74
CA GLU A 14 20.71 -16.23 20.66
C GLU A 14 21.38 -16.66 19.34
N SER A 15 20.62 -16.60 18.24
CA SER A 15 21.08 -17.04 16.93
C SER A 15 21.02 -15.93 15.89
N ILE A 16 22.04 -15.87 15.04
CA ILE A 16 22.07 -14.93 13.91
C ILE A 16 21.05 -15.40 12.87
N LEU A 17 20.09 -14.54 12.55
CA LEU A 17 19.07 -14.77 11.53
C LEU A 17 19.55 -14.36 10.15
N PHE A 18 20.38 -13.33 10.09
CA PHE A 18 20.88 -12.75 8.86
C PHE A 18 22.19 -12.02 9.13
N SER A 19 23.18 -12.21 8.27
CA SER A 19 24.40 -11.43 8.27
C SER A 19 24.85 -11.26 6.82
N ASN A 20 25.08 -10.01 6.40
CA ASN A 20 25.60 -9.71 5.06
C ASN A 20 26.43 -8.43 5.07
N ILE A 21 27.35 -8.34 4.09
CA ILE A 21 28.21 -7.18 3.89
C ILE A 21 27.94 -6.63 2.48
N TYR A 22 27.68 -5.33 2.41
CA TYR A 22 27.43 -4.60 1.19
C TYR A 22 28.57 -3.63 0.91
N ASP A 23 29.19 -3.75 -0.24
CA ASP A 23 30.18 -2.79 -0.72
C ASP A 23 29.49 -1.79 -1.66
N PHE A 24 29.41 -0.54 -1.23
CA PHE A 24 28.78 0.55 -1.96
C PHE A 24 29.80 1.44 -2.63
N ASP A 25 29.56 1.73 -3.91
CA ASP A 25 30.31 2.72 -4.67
C ASP A 25 29.56 4.06 -4.61
N GLU A 26 30.27 5.13 -4.22
CA GLU A 26 29.72 6.48 -4.09
C GLU A 26 29.16 7.05 -5.41
N THR A 27 29.43 6.39 -6.53
CA THR A 27 28.84 6.74 -7.84
C THR A 27 27.42 6.21 -8.02
N LYS A 28 26.96 5.32 -7.13
CA LYS A 28 25.59 4.77 -7.13
C LYS A 28 24.71 5.54 -6.16
N ASP A 29 23.39 5.49 -6.40
CA ASP A 29 22.42 6.08 -5.48
C ASP A 29 22.39 5.31 -4.15
N ILE A 30 22.59 6.01 -3.04
CA ILE A 30 22.54 5.43 -1.68
C ILE A 30 21.18 4.76 -1.40
N PHE A 31 20.12 5.20 -2.04
CA PHE A 31 18.80 4.60 -1.91
C PHE A 31 18.73 3.19 -2.50
N ASP A 32 19.49 2.90 -3.56
CA ASP A 32 19.60 1.55 -4.11
C ASP A 32 20.19 0.57 -3.10
N LEU A 33 21.19 1.00 -2.32
CA LEU A 33 21.77 0.20 -1.25
C LEU A 33 20.76 -0.01 -0.09
N GLN A 34 20.03 1.03 0.30
CA GLN A 34 19.01 0.91 1.34
C GLN A 34 17.92 -0.07 0.93
N ASP A 35 17.47 -0.02 -0.31
CA ASP A 35 16.47 -0.95 -0.85
C ASP A 35 16.99 -2.39 -0.89
N GLU A 36 18.25 -2.60 -1.29
CA GLU A 36 18.88 -3.93 -1.29
C GLU A 36 18.99 -4.51 0.11
N ILE A 37 19.39 -3.72 1.09
CA ILE A 37 19.46 -4.12 2.51
C ILE A 37 18.06 -4.46 3.01
N ALA A 38 17.07 -3.59 2.78
CA ALA A 38 15.70 -3.81 3.22
C ALA A 38 15.09 -5.10 2.64
N LEU A 39 15.30 -5.36 1.35
CA LEU A 39 14.89 -6.59 0.70
C LEU A 39 15.54 -7.83 1.31
N SER A 40 16.84 -7.76 1.57
CA SER A 40 17.59 -8.87 2.15
C SER A 40 17.12 -9.20 3.57
N ILE A 41 16.83 -8.18 4.40
CA ILE A 41 16.26 -8.33 5.74
C ILE A 41 14.86 -8.94 5.67
N LEU A 42 14.01 -8.44 4.76
CA LEU A 42 12.66 -8.99 4.56
C LEU A 42 12.68 -10.44 4.12
N GLN A 43 13.61 -10.85 3.26
CA GLN A 43 13.79 -12.23 2.85
C GLN A 43 14.26 -13.11 4.01
N ALA A 44 15.21 -12.63 4.82
CA ALA A 44 15.72 -13.36 5.98
C ALA A 44 14.65 -13.55 7.06
N THR A 45 13.86 -12.52 7.36
CA THR A 45 12.77 -12.59 8.34
C THR A 45 11.62 -13.50 7.91
N ARG A 46 11.43 -13.71 6.61
CA ARG A 46 10.42 -14.63 6.07
C ARG A 46 10.72 -16.11 6.40
N ILE A 47 11.96 -16.47 6.43
CA ILE A 47 12.38 -17.86 6.67
C ILE A 47 12.13 -18.26 8.14
N THR A 48 12.17 -17.31 9.06
CA THR A 48 12.17 -17.55 10.50
C THR A 48 10.88 -17.13 11.23
N SER A 49 10.07 -16.26 10.64
CA SER A 49 8.86 -15.75 11.30
C SER A 49 7.63 -16.58 10.94
N LYS A 50 7.14 -17.37 11.89
CA LYS A 50 5.80 -17.98 11.87
C LYS A 50 4.68 -16.93 12.09
N PHE A 51 5.03 -15.70 12.46
CA PHE A 51 4.10 -14.62 12.78
C PHE A 51 4.14 -13.54 11.71
N ALA A 52 2.98 -13.29 11.12
CA ALA A 52 2.68 -12.19 10.20
C ALA A 52 3.74 -11.99 9.11
N ARG A 53 3.67 -12.80 8.06
CA ARG A 53 4.31 -12.43 6.80
C ARG A 53 3.66 -11.15 6.28
N PRO A 54 4.34 -10.00 6.19
CA PRO A 54 3.91 -9.03 5.22
C PRO A 54 4.04 -9.76 3.88
N GLU A 55 2.92 -10.17 3.29
CA GLU A 55 2.94 -10.72 1.94
C GLU A 55 3.63 -9.66 1.09
N LEU A 56 4.74 -10.00 0.44
CA LEU A 56 5.38 -9.05 -0.48
C LEU A 56 4.38 -8.63 -1.54
N ALA A 57 4.50 -7.40 -1.99
CA ALA A 57 3.65 -6.91 -3.07
C ALA A 57 3.83 -7.74 -4.35
N SER A 58 5.02 -8.26 -4.59
CA SER A 58 5.35 -9.22 -5.66
C SER A 58 6.52 -10.10 -5.24
N ASN A 59 6.61 -11.30 -5.83
CA ASN A 59 7.78 -12.18 -5.72
C ASN A 59 8.89 -11.81 -6.73
N ASP A 60 8.58 -11.00 -7.74
CA ASP A 60 9.56 -10.42 -8.67
C ASP A 60 10.29 -9.26 -7.95
N PRO A 61 11.62 -9.33 -7.77
CA PRO A 61 12.37 -8.29 -7.07
C PRO A 61 12.27 -6.91 -7.73
N GLU A 62 12.21 -6.87 -9.06
CA GLU A 62 12.10 -5.59 -9.80
C GLU A 62 10.71 -4.96 -9.60
N LEU A 63 9.66 -5.77 -9.61
CA LEU A 63 8.31 -5.27 -9.32
C LEU A 63 8.17 -4.86 -7.86
N TYR A 64 8.83 -5.56 -6.95
CA TYR A 64 8.86 -5.18 -5.55
C TYR A 64 9.57 -3.83 -5.35
N LYS A 65 10.76 -3.62 -5.93
CA LYS A 65 11.47 -2.33 -5.92
C LYS A 65 10.60 -1.22 -6.50
N MET A 66 9.95 -1.49 -7.64
CA MET A 66 9.05 -0.55 -8.28
C MET A 66 7.90 -0.15 -7.35
N HIS A 67 7.33 -1.12 -6.63
CA HIS A 67 6.26 -0.88 -5.65
C HIS A 67 6.73 0.01 -4.49
N ILE A 68 7.89 -0.28 -3.90
CA ILE A 68 8.46 0.52 -2.80
C ILE A 68 8.73 1.96 -3.25
N LYS A 69 9.33 2.12 -4.44
CA LYS A 69 9.55 3.45 -5.03
C LYS A 69 8.23 4.21 -5.24
N ALA A 70 7.22 3.55 -5.77
CA ALA A 70 5.91 4.14 -5.99
C ALA A 70 5.23 4.54 -4.67
N GLN A 71 5.35 3.72 -3.62
CA GLN A 71 4.86 4.07 -2.28
C GLN A 71 5.56 5.31 -1.71
N SER A 72 6.89 5.37 -1.82
CA SER A 72 7.67 6.55 -1.39
C SER A 72 7.25 7.82 -2.14
N LEU A 73 6.97 7.72 -3.44
CA LEU A 73 6.46 8.84 -4.23
C LEU A 73 5.03 9.24 -3.81
N PHE A 74 4.16 8.26 -3.59
CA PHE A 74 2.78 8.48 -3.17
C PHE A 74 2.69 9.29 -1.86
N THR A 75 3.56 9.00 -0.88
CA THR A 75 3.58 9.68 0.41
C THR A 75 4.02 11.15 0.35
N LYS A 76 4.66 11.59 -0.75
CA LYS A 76 5.09 12.98 -0.93
C LYS A 76 3.94 13.96 -1.18
N ASN A 77 2.74 13.48 -1.52
CA ASN A 77 1.53 14.26 -1.70
C ASN A 77 1.68 15.46 -2.66
N THR A 78 2.42 15.29 -3.77
CA THR A 78 2.56 16.32 -4.80
C THR A 78 2.00 15.84 -6.14
N ARG A 79 1.63 16.77 -7.04
CA ARG A 79 1.19 16.45 -8.41
C ARG A 79 2.22 15.58 -9.15
N VAL A 80 3.50 15.95 -9.08
CA VAL A 80 4.58 15.25 -9.80
C VAL A 80 4.76 13.85 -9.25
N SER A 81 4.91 13.72 -7.93
CA SER A 81 5.12 12.41 -7.30
C SER A 81 3.93 11.47 -7.45
N ASN A 82 2.70 12.00 -7.40
CA ASN A 82 1.49 11.20 -7.67
C ASN A 82 1.50 10.65 -9.10
N LYS A 83 1.85 11.47 -10.09
CA LYS A 83 1.94 11.03 -11.49
C LYS A 83 3.01 9.96 -11.71
N GLU A 84 4.16 10.12 -11.07
CA GLU A 84 5.23 9.12 -11.13
C GLU A 84 4.82 7.80 -10.46
N ALA A 85 4.17 7.85 -9.30
CA ALA A 85 3.63 6.68 -8.62
C ALA A 85 2.58 5.95 -9.48
N GLU A 86 1.66 6.71 -10.10
CA GLU A 86 0.69 6.17 -11.06
C GLU A 86 1.36 5.38 -12.18
N ASN A 87 2.38 5.97 -12.80
CA ASN A 87 3.10 5.34 -13.91
C ASN A 87 3.81 4.05 -13.48
N LEU A 88 4.41 4.03 -12.28
CA LEU A 88 5.09 2.84 -11.76
C LEU A 88 4.11 1.70 -11.49
N TRP A 89 2.97 1.97 -10.84
CA TRP A 89 1.98 0.92 -10.60
C TRP A 89 1.26 0.45 -11.87
N LYS A 90 1.04 1.33 -12.84
CA LYS A 90 0.55 0.91 -14.16
C LYS A 90 1.51 -0.06 -14.86
N LYS A 91 2.82 0.27 -14.87
CA LYS A 91 3.86 -0.63 -15.42
C LYS A 91 3.95 -1.95 -14.67
N ALA A 92 3.79 -1.93 -13.36
CA ALA A 92 3.77 -3.17 -12.56
C ALA A 92 2.57 -4.05 -12.92
N LEU A 93 1.40 -3.45 -13.12
CA LEU A 93 0.19 -4.16 -13.53
C LEU A 93 0.24 -4.68 -14.98
N GLU A 94 1.05 -4.11 -15.86
CA GLU A 94 1.31 -4.70 -17.19
C GLU A 94 2.00 -6.07 -17.08
N LYS A 95 2.84 -6.27 -16.06
CA LYS A 95 3.54 -7.54 -15.82
C LYS A 95 2.73 -8.50 -14.93
N GLU A 96 2.06 -7.99 -13.91
CA GLU A 96 1.20 -8.75 -13.00
C GLU A 96 -0.23 -8.17 -12.98
N PRO A 97 -1.05 -8.41 -14.01
CA PRO A 97 -2.35 -7.76 -14.16
C PRO A 97 -3.35 -8.07 -13.05
N GLN A 98 -3.21 -9.21 -12.37
CA GLN A 98 -4.10 -9.63 -11.29
C GLN A 98 -3.51 -9.38 -9.88
N ASN A 99 -2.43 -8.60 -9.79
CA ASN A 99 -1.85 -8.29 -8.49
C ASN A 99 -2.73 -7.27 -7.74
N TYR A 100 -3.52 -7.79 -6.81
CA TYR A 100 -4.47 -6.99 -6.03
C TYR A 100 -3.81 -5.85 -5.23
N ARG A 101 -2.53 -5.99 -4.85
CA ARG A 101 -1.80 -4.97 -4.10
C ARG A 101 -1.47 -3.77 -4.99
N PHE A 102 -1.03 -4.01 -6.21
CA PHE A 102 -0.77 -2.95 -7.18
C PHE A 102 -2.07 -2.27 -7.60
N MET A 103 -3.15 -3.04 -7.80
CA MET A 103 -4.49 -2.50 -8.08
C MET A 103 -4.96 -1.58 -6.96
N ASN A 104 -4.86 -2.04 -5.70
CA ASN A 104 -5.25 -1.25 -4.54
C ASN A 104 -4.44 0.04 -4.44
N SER A 105 -3.12 -0.04 -4.61
CA SER A 105 -2.23 1.12 -4.56
C SER A 105 -2.55 2.13 -5.67
N LEU A 106 -2.80 1.67 -6.89
CA LEU A 106 -3.21 2.52 -8.01
C LEU A 106 -4.59 3.16 -7.76
N GLY A 107 -5.51 2.44 -7.15
CA GLY A 107 -6.81 3.00 -6.74
C GLY A 107 -6.67 4.16 -5.75
N TRP A 108 -5.77 4.04 -4.77
CA TRP A 108 -5.45 5.11 -3.83
C TRP A 108 -4.79 6.32 -4.51
N VAL A 109 -4.02 6.13 -5.59
CA VAL A 109 -3.49 7.25 -6.40
C VAL A 109 -4.63 8.07 -6.99
N TYR A 110 -5.65 7.44 -7.55
CA TYR A 110 -6.81 8.15 -8.09
C TYR A 110 -7.58 8.91 -7.01
N TRP A 111 -7.80 8.30 -5.84
CA TRP A 111 -8.38 8.99 -4.68
C TRP A 111 -7.54 10.21 -4.29
N GLN A 112 -6.22 10.07 -4.21
CA GLN A 112 -5.31 11.16 -3.84
C GLN A 112 -5.36 12.33 -4.82
N LYS A 113 -5.51 12.08 -6.13
CA LYS A 113 -5.67 13.15 -7.13
C LYS A 113 -6.84 14.07 -6.80
N ILE A 114 -7.94 13.51 -6.31
CA ILE A 114 -9.14 14.27 -5.98
C ILE A 114 -8.92 15.07 -4.70
N VAL A 115 -8.39 14.44 -3.66
CA VAL A 115 -8.11 15.08 -2.36
C VAL A 115 -7.11 16.25 -2.51
N LEU A 116 -6.07 16.05 -3.33
CA LEU A 116 -5.06 17.08 -3.60
C LEU A 116 -5.53 18.10 -4.65
N ARG A 117 -6.72 17.95 -5.22
CA ARG A 117 -7.27 18.83 -6.28
C ARG A 117 -6.35 18.93 -7.52
N ILE A 118 -5.71 17.81 -7.88
CA ILE A 118 -4.82 17.70 -9.03
C ILE A 118 -5.41 16.87 -10.17
N SER A 119 -6.61 16.33 -9.98
CA SER A 119 -7.37 15.60 -11.00
C SER A 119 -7.78 16.54 -12.14
N GLU A 120 -7.61 16.07 -13.38
CA GLU A 120 -8.11 16.75 -14.58
C GLU A 120 -9.57 16.38 -14.85
N ASN A 121 -9.98 15.18 -14.44
CA ASN A 121 -11.34 14.67 -14.52
C ASN A 121 -11.68 13.85 -13.28
N ALA A 122 -12.20 14.53 -12.26
CA ALA A 122 -12.51 13.89 -10.97
C ALA A 122 -13.51 12.74 -11.09
N LYS A 123 -14.49 12.85 -11.98
CA LYS A 123 -15.48 11.78 -12.20
C LYS A 123 -14.84 10.51 -12.76
N GLU A 124 -13.94 10.67 -13.70
CA GLU A 124 -13.20 9.54 -14.31
C GLU A 124 -12.24 8.91 -13.30
N ASP A 125 -11.47 9.71 -12.55
CA ASP A 125 -10.57 9.20 -11.52
C ASP A 125 -11.35 8.44 -10.42
N ILE A 126 -12.53 8.92 -10.00
CA ILE A 126 -13.41 8.18 -9.07
C ILE A 126 -13.82 6.84 -9.66
N GLN A 127 -14.26 6.81 -10.90
CA GLN A 127 -14.71 5.57 -11.56
C GLN A 127 -13.57 4.56 -11.70
N LEU A 128 -12.35 5.01 -12.06
CA LEU A 128 -11.16 4.17 -12.15
C LEU A 128 -10.78 3.60 -10.77
N GLY A 129 -10.80 4.43 -9.74
CA GLY A 129 -10.54 4.01 -8.36
C GLY A 129 -11.56 2.98 -7.86
N LEU A 130 -12.85 3.22 -8.09
CA LEU A 130 -13.94 2.29 -7.74
C LEU A 130 -13.82 0.96 -8.48
N LYS A 131 -13.50 1.00 -9.78
CA LYS A 131 -13.27 -0.21 -10.56
C LYS A 131 -12.16 -1.06 -9.94
N LEU A 132 -11.01 -0.45 -9.65
CA LEU A 132 -9.88 -1.16 -9.03
C LEU A 132 -10.22 -1.70 -7.64
N ALA A 133 -10.90 -0.93 -6.81
CA ALA A 133 -11.34 -1.40 -5.48
C ALA A 133 -12.26 -2.63 -5.59
N LYS A 134 -13.22 -2.62 -6.52
CA LYS A 134 -14.11 -3.76 -6.78
C LYS A 134 -13.37 -4.99 -7.32
N GLU A 135 -12.40 -4.80 -8.20
CA GLU A 135 -11.54 -5.88 -8.70
C GLU A 135 -10.73 -6.50 -7.55
N VAL A 136 -10.12 -5.68 -6.68
CA VAL A 136 -9.43 -6.17 -5.46
C VAL A 136 -10.39 -6.96 -4.58
N LEU A 137 -11.59 -6.45 -4.32
CA LEU A 137 -12.57 -7.11 -3.46
C LEU A 137 -13.16 -8.39 -4.07
N SER A 138 -13.13 -8.54 -5.39
CA SER A 138 -13.47 -9.81 -6.03
C SER A 138 -12.45 -10.91 -5.77
N ILE A 139 -11.17 -10.54 -5.61
CA ILE A 139 -10.05 -11.45 -5.29
C ILE A 139 -9.93 -11.66 -3.77
N ARG A 140 -10.09 -10.59 -3.00
CA ARG A 140 -9.94 -10.54 -1.54
C ARG A 140 -11.12 -9.79 -0.89
N PRO A 141 -12.26 -10.45 -0.65
CA PRO A 141 -13.50 -9.79 -0.19
C PRO A 141 -13.39 -9.05 1.16
N THR A 142 -12.39 -9.37 1.96
CA THR A 142 -12.14 -8.79 3.29
C THR A 142 -10.92 -7.87 3.33
N HIS A 143 -10.42 -7.42 2.17
CA HIS A 143 -9.26 -6.54 2.09
C HIS A 143 -9.63 -5.13 2.59
N ALA A 144 -9.33 -4.84 3.86
CA ALA A 144 -9.71 -3.58 4.51
C ALA A 144 -9.27 -2.31 3.74
N PRO A 145 -8.04 -2.21 3.19
CA PRO A 145 -7.66 -1.04 2.38
C PRO A 145 -8.53 -0.82 1.14
N ALA A 146 -9.02 -1.88 0.50
CA ALA A 146 -9.89 -1.74 -0.67
C ALA A 146 -11.33 -1.39 -0.26
N LEU A 147 -11.83 -1.93 0.87
CA LEU A 147 -13.10 -1.51 1.46
C LEU A 147 -13.08 -0.02 1.83
N SER A 148 -11.98 0.44 2.42
CA SER A 148 -11.78 1.86 2.79
C SER A 148 -11.70 2.77 1.56
N LEU A 149 -11.03 2.31 0.50
CA LEU A 149 -10.98 3.04 -0.77
C LEU A 149 -12.37 3.17 -1.40
N GLU A 150 -13.12 2.06 -1.50
CA GLU A 150 -14.46 2.04 -2.04
C GLU A 150 -15.40 2.94 -1.21
N LEU A 151 -15.36 2.85 0.13
CA LEU A 151 -16.09 3.74 1.03
C LEU A 151 -15.81 5.21 0.71
N SER A 152 -14.53 5.58 0.65
CA SER A 152 -14.12 6.97 0.46
C SER A 152 -14.59 7.53 -0.88
N LEU A 153 -14.49 6.75 -1.95
CA LEU A 153 -14.91 7.16 -3.29
C LEU A 153 -16.44 7.21 -3.44
N GLU A 154 -17.18 6.28 -2.82
CA GLU A 154 -18.65 6.33 -2.80
C GLU A 154 -19.15 7.57 -2.03
N LEU A 155 -18.52 7.92 -0.91
CA LEU A 155 -18.83 9.17 -0.19
C LEU A 155 -18.58 10.41 -1.06
N MET A 156 -17.50 10.44 -1.83
CA MET A 156 -17.20 11.54 -2.76
C MET A 156 -18.23 11.66 -3.89
N MET A 157 -18.89 10.56 -4.25
CA MET A 157 -20.02 10.55 -5.21
C MET A 157 -21.37 10.91 -4.58
N GLY A 158 -21.45 11.04 -3.26
CA GLY A 158 -22.70 11.21 -2.53
C GLY A 158 -23.51 9.92 -2.32
N ASN A 159 -22.93 8.76 -2.59
CA ASN A 159 -23.56 7.45 -2.46
C ASN A 159 -23.50 6.95 -1.00
N HIS A 160 -24.01 7.74 -0.05
CA HIS A 160 -23.91 7.48 1.39
C HIS A 160 -24.38 6.08 1.78
N ASN A 161 -25.52 5.60 1.24
CA ASN A 161 -26.08 4.30 1.57
C ASN A 161 -25.14 3.13 1.22
N GLU A 162 -24.46 3.20 0.06
CA GLU A 162 -23.52 2.16 -0.36
C GLU A 162 -22.23 2.23 0.45
N ALA A 163 -21.78 3.43 0.76
CA ALA A 163 -20.61 3.64 1.62
C ALA A 163 -20.85 3.05 3.03
N CYS A 164 -22.02 3.32 3.64
CA CYS A 164 -22.33 2.91 5.00
C CYS A 164 -22.37 1.38 5.19
N LYS A 165 -22.77 0.62 4.16
CA LYS A 165 -22.77 -0.87 4.20
C LYS A 165 -21.36 -1.47 4.39
N LYS A 166 -20.30 -0.68 4.21
CA LYS A 166 -18.90 -1.15 4.27
C LYS A 166 -18.24 -0.89 5.61
N VAL A 167 -18.79 0.02 6.41
CA VAL A 167 -18.19 0.48 7.68
C VAL A 167 -17.92 -0.69 8.63
N GLU A 168 -18.91 -1.53 8.88
CA GLU A 168 -18.75 -2.66 9.79
C GLU A 168 -17.69 -3.66 9.31
N LYS A 169 -17.66 -3.95 8.00
CA LYS A 169 -16.65 -4.84 7.42
C LYS A 169 -15.24 -4.27 7.55
N ILE A 170 -15.09 -2.94 7.42
CA ILE A 170 -13.81 -2.28 7.61
C ILE A 170 -13.32 -2.50 9.04
N PHE A 171 -14.14 -2.26 10.06
CA PHE A 171 -13.76 -2.46 11.46
C PHE A 171 -13.40 -3.92 11.78
N GLN A 172 -14.16 -4.88 11.24
CA GLN A 172 -13.90 -6.31 11.46
C GLN A 172 -12.57 -6.78 10.86
N HIS A 173 -12.08 -6.12 9.80
CA HIS A 173 -10.91 -6.54 9.03
C HIS A 173 -9.77 -5.51 8.99
N SER A 174 -9.90 -4.39 9.72
CA SER A 174 -8.85 -3.36 9.81
C SER A 174 -7.59 -3.93 10.40
N VAL A 175 -6.47 -3.68 9.70
CA VAL A 175 -5.12 -4.08 10.14
C VAL A 175 -4.23 -2.87 10.43
N THR A 176 -4.67 -1.66 10.05
CA THR A 176 -3.93 -0.42 10.26
C THR A 176 -4.78 0.64 10.94
N ILE A 177 -4.10 1.58 11.63
CA ILE A 177 -4.76 2.76 12.20
C ILE A 177 -5.46 3.59 11.10
N PHE A 178 -4.89 3.62 9.91
CA PHE A 178 -5.46 4.36 8.77
C PHE A 178 -6.80 3.77 8.32
N ASP A 179 -6.89 2.43 8.18
CA ASP A 179 -8.15 1.76 7.82
C ASP A 179 -9.21 2.01 8.89
N THR A 180 -8.82 1.93 10.17
CA THR A 180 -9.73 2.20 11.30
C THR A 180 -10.21 3.65 11.29
N ALA A 181 -9.33 4.62 11.03
CA ALA A 181 -9.69 6.03 10.94
C ALA A 181 -10.65 6.32 9.79
N LEU A 182 -10.44 5.69 8.63
CA LEU A 182 -11.37 5.81 7.50
C LEU A 182 -12.72 5.16 7.79
N GLY A 183 -12.73 4.01 8.46
CA GLY A 183 -13.95 3.37 8.95
C GLY A 183 -14.72 4.28 9.92
N ALA A 184 -14.02 4.91 10.87
CA ALA A 184 -14.62 5.87 11.83
C ALA A 184 -15.19 7.11 11.14
N ALA A 185 -14.45 7.69 10.19
CA ALA A 185 -14.95 8.82 9.38
C ALA A 185 -16.18 8.42 8.55
N GLY A 186 -16.20 7.20 8.03
CA GLY A 186 -17.37 6.61 7.36
C GLY A 186 -18.57 6.49 8.30
N ALA A 187 -18.37 5.95 9.50
CA ALA A 187 -19.41 5.79 10.52
C ALA A 187 -20.04 7.14 10.92
N GLN A 188 -19.22 8.20 11.09
CA GLN A 188 -19.72 9.55 11.36
C GLN A 188 -20.61 10.06 10.23
N ASN A 189 -20.22 9.87 8.98
CA ASN A 189 -21.02 10.27 7.81
C ASN A 189 -22.31 9.46 7.67
N CYS A 190 -22.34 8.24 8.24
CA CYS A 190 -23.50 7.35 8.23
C CYS A 190 -24.44 7.56 9.41
N GLY A 191 -24.13 8.47 10.34
CA GLY A 191 -24.93 8.70 11.56
C GLY A 191 -24.76 7.61 12.61
N ASP A 192 -23.85 6.67 12.45
CA ASP A 192 -23.55 5.62 13.42
C ASP A 192 -22.37 6.01 14.31
N LEU A 193 -22.67 6.91 15.26
CA LEU A 193 -21.67 7.40 16.21
C LEU A 193 -21.18 6.33 17.19
N LYS A 194 -21.91 5.23 17.39
CA LYS A 194 -21.49 4.14 18.30
C LYS A 194 -20.33 3.33 17.73
N SER A 195 -20.28 3.19 16.41
CA SER A 195 -19.17 2.50 15.73
C SER A 195 -17.96 3.40 15.50
N ALA A 196 -18.05 4.69 15.78
CA ALA A 196 -16.99 5.69 15.55
C ALA A 196 -16.11 5.94 16.78
N ILE A 197 -16.48 5.43 17.94
CA ILE A 197 -15.79 5.55 19.24
C ILE A 197 -15.18 4.20 19.61
#